data_631456c7573924c8d8afe411a54957c2
#
_entry.id   631456c7573924c8d8afe411a54957c2
#
_cell.length_a   1.000
_cell.length_b   1.000
_cell.length_c   1.000
_cell.angle_alpha   90.00
_cell.angle_beta   90.00
_cell.angle_gamma   90.00
#
_symmetry.space_group_name_H-M   'P 1'
#
loop_
_entity.id
_entity.type
_entity.pdbx_description
1 polymer ?
#
loop_
_entity_poly.entity_id
_entity_poly.type
_entity_poly.pdbx_seq_one_letter_code
_entity_poly.pdbx_strand_id
1 'polypeptide(L)'
;MKEKSKYTKTINWKQFYRNVFALVIPIAIQNLINVGVTATDVIMLGKVGEKVLSGASLAGQIQYIMTLIFYGVTSGATVLTAQYWGKKDTRTIEKVLGMGLSAGLIVAVVFAGAALGMPETLMRIYTSDPEVIAEGVKYLRIVGFSYVFMAVTQVYLNIMRSIERVMVATFIYLISLLMNIAVNAVLIFGLLGFPVMGVRGAAIGTLCARAAETVMVLLYAVFRNKVVRIRLRDMVKIDKVLLKDFAVYSMPVVLNELMWGLGTSANTAVIGHLGSAAVAANSVAQVARQLATVVTFGISHATAIYLGKTIGEGKMELAKAYGKRFVWLSLILGILGGVLILISAPIANANLALTGPAKNYLSFMFFVMSYFTVAQAFNTTMVVGVFRAGGDTKFGLIMDVSTMWGFSILLGAVAAFILHASVPVVYVILMSDELIKVPITLKRYLTYKWLRDVTREQKELEEM
;
A
#
# COMPACT_ATOMS: atom_id res chain seq x y z
N MET A 1 -14.13 -38.32 4.46
CA MET A 1 -14.59 -37.63 5.69
C MET A 1 -13.73 -37.89 6.93
N LYS A 2 -13.11 -39.05 7.10
CA LYS A 2 -12.23 -39.37 8.26
C LYS A 2 -10.86 -38.67 8.27
N GLU A 3 -10.28 -38.31 7.11
CA GLU A 3 -9.02 -37.55 7.04
C GLU A 3 -9.18 -36.08 7.45
N LYS A 4 -10.33 -35.46 7.17
CA LYS A 4 -10.63 -34.07 7.63
C LYS A 4 -10.55 -33.92 9.15
N SER A 5 -10.88 -34.96 9.92
CA SER A 5 -10.87 -34.94 11.39
C SER A 5 -9.45 -35.02 11.99
N LYS A 6 -8.47 -35.60 11.28
CA LYS A 6 -7.14 -35.84 11.82
C LYS A 6 -6.26 -34.58 11.81
N TYR A 7 -6.37 -33.75 10.75
CA TYR A 7 -5.57 -32.53 10.63
C TYR A 7 -6.07 -31.38 11.52
N THR A 8 -7.38 -31.30 11.80
CA THR A 8 -7.94 -30.22 12.64
C THR A 8 -7.70 -30.42 14.14
N LYS A 9 -7.46 -31.66 14.59
CA LYS A 9 -7.21 -31.96 16.02
C LYS A 9 -5.79 -31.63 16.51
N THR A 10 -4.83 -31.39 15.61
CA THR A 10 -3.41 -31.19 15.95
C THR A 10 -2.87 -29.78 15.63
N ILE A 11 -3.74 -28.83 15.22
CA ILE A 11 -3.27 -27.46 14.90
C ILE A 11 -2.91 -26.71 16.19
N ASN A 12 -1.67 -26.34 16.32
CA ASN A 12 -1.20 -25.51 17.43
C ASN A 12 -1.57 -24.03 17.17
N TRP A 13 -2.78 -23.63 17.59
CA TRP A 13 -3.28 -22.28 17.43
C TRP A 13 -2.45 -21.22 18.16
N LYS A 14 -1.85 -21.55 19.29
CA LYS A 14 -0.95 -20.64 20.01
C LYS A 14 0.26 -20.28 19.15
N GLN A 15 0.85 -21.29 18.51
CA GLN A 15 1.96 -21.09 17.57
C GLN A 15 1.53 -20.28 16.35
N PHE A 16 0.35 -20.57 15.80
CA PHE A 16 -0.22 -19.81 14.69
C PHE A 16 -0.32 -18.32 15.02
N TYR A 17 -1.00 -17.96 16.11
CA TYR A 17 -1.16 -16.55 16.49
C TYR A 17 0.18 -15.88 16.76
N ARG A 18 1.12 -16.56 17.44
CA ARG A 18 2.46 -16.04 17.68
C ARG A 18 3.17 -15.70 16.37
N ASN A 19 3.13 -16.59 15.38
CA ASN A 19 3.77 -16.39 14.09
C ASN A 19 3.08 -15.27 13.29
N VAL A 20 1.75 -15.23 13.29
CA VAL A 20 0.97 -14.19 12.61
C VAL A 20 1.28 -12.82 13.19
N PHE A 21 1.22 -12.65 14.51
CA PHE A 21 1.51 -11.36 15.13
C PHE A 21 2.98 -10.96 15.00
N ALA A 22 3.90 -11.91 14.90
CA ALA A 22 5.31 -11.64 14.58
C ALA A 22 5.50 -11.04 13.17
N LEU A 23 4.54 -11.26 12.25
CA LEU A 23 4.51 -10.59 10.95
C LEU A 23 3.70 -9.29 10.99
N VAL A 24 2.51 -9.33 11.59
CA VAL A 24 1.56 -8.20 11.60
C VAL A 24 2.13 -6.97 12.30
N ILE A 25 2.70 -7.14 13.49
CA ILE A 25 3.18 -6.01 14.30
C ILE A 25 4.29 -5.23 13.58
N PRO A 26 5.36 -5.85 13.07
CA PRO A 26 6.37 -5.13 12.31
C PRO A 26 5.82 -4.45 11.05
N ILE A 27 4.91 -5.10 10.30
CA ILE A 27 4.30 -4.51 9.10
C ILE A 27 3.42 -3.30 9.47
N ALA A 28 2.63 -3.39 10.54
CA ALA A 28 1.85 -2.27 11.04
C ALA A 28 2.73 -1.09 11.48
N ILE A 29 3.85 -1.37 12.17
CA ILE A 29 4.85 -0.35 12.53
C ILE A 29 5.45 0.30 11.28
N GLN A 30 5.78 -0.48 10.24
CA GLN A 30 6.28 0.06 8.97
C GLN A 30 5.28 1.02 8.31
N ASN A 31 3.99 0.65 8.31
CA ASN A 31 2.95 1.52 7.78
C ASN A 31 2.83 2.81 8.59
N LEU A 32 2.91 2.71 9.91
CA LEU A 32 2.88 3.88 10.80
C LEU A 32 4.12 4.78 10.59
N ILE A 33 5.31 4.20 10.41
CA ILE A 33 6.52 4.95 10.08
C ILE A 33 6.34 5.72 8.77
N ASN A 34 5.78 5.11 7.73
CA ASN A 34 5.53 5.79 6.45
C ASN A 34 4.56 6.97 6.60
N VAL A 35 3.51 6.82 7.39
CA VAL A 35 2.61 7.93 7.74
C VAL A 35 3.37 9.03 8.50
N GLY A 36 4.25 8.65 9.41
CA GLY A 36 5.10 9.57 10.19
C GLY A 36 6.04 10.39 9.31
N VAL A 37 6.68 9.80 8.30
CA VAL A 37 7.52 10.51 7.32
C VAL A 37 6.72 11.60 6.62
N THR A 38 5.57 11.22 6.05
CA THR A 38 4.69 12.17 5.33
C THR A 38 4.19 13.28 6.24
N ALA A 39 3.75 12.95 7.45
CA ALA A 39 3.29 13.94 8.41
C ALA A 39 4.39 14.94 8.82
N THR A 40 5.61 14.45 9.01
CA THR A 40 6.76 15.29 9.35
C THR A 40 7.09 16.27 8.23
N ASP A 41 7.13 15.80 6.97
CA ASP A 41 7.39 16.64 5.81
C ASP A 41 6.31 17.75 5.69
N VAL A 42 5.03 17.39 5.85
CA VAL A 42 3.91 18.35 5.81
C VAL A 42 4.03 19.39 6.92
N ILE A 43 4.33 18.98 8.15
CA ILE A 43 4.47 19.90 9.30
C ILE A 43 5.66 20.84 9.10
N MET A 44 6.80 20.31 8.66
CA MET A 44 8.02 21.13 8.45
C MET A 44 7.86 22.11 7.31
N LEU A 45 7.34 21.67 6.16
CA LEU A 45 7.13 22.54 4.99
C LEU A 45 5.99 23.56 5.23
N GLY A 46 4.97 23.19 5.99
CA GLY A 46 3.90 24.11 6.38
C GLY A 46 4.39 25.31 7.20
N LYS A 47 5.47 25.15 7.98
CA LYS A 47 6.12 26.26 8.69
C LYS A 47 6.91 27.19 7.77
N VAL A 48 7.33 26.73 6.60
CA VAL A 48 8.07 27.55 5.62
C VAL A 48 7.13 28.42 4.82
N GLY A 49 5.97 27.89 4.42
CA GLY A 49 4.95 28.63 3.71
C GLY A 49 3.98 27.76 2.92
N GLU A 50 2.79 28.32 2.67
CA GLU A 50 1.69 27.62 1.99
C GLU A 50 2.05 27.19 0.55
N LYS A 51 2.71 28.08 -0.22
CA LYS A 51 3.12 27.80 -1.61
C LYS A 51 4.18 26.69 -1.68
N VAL A 52 5.09 26.68 -0.73
CA VAL A 52 6.15 25.66 -0.60
C VAL A 52 5.53 24.29 -0.28
N LEU A 53 4.64 24.24 0.70
CA LEU A 53 3.91 23.02 1.07
C LEU A 53 3.07 22.52 -0.10
N SER A 54 2.32 23.38 -0.77
CA SER A 54 1.47 23.01 -1.90
C SER A 54 2.30 22.47 -3.06
N GLY A 55 3.42 23.13 -3.39
CA GLY A 55 4.34 22.68 -4.45
C GLY A 55 4.92 21.31 -4.18
N ALA A 56 5.42 21.05 -2.97
CA ALA A 56 5.94 19.75 -2.57
C ALA A 56 4.86 18.67 -2.53
N SER A 57 3.66 19.00 -2.02
CA SER A 57 2.54 18.05 -1.93
C SER A 57 2.04 17.62 -3.31
N LEU A 58 1.90 18.54 -4.26
CA LEU A 58 1.51 18.22 -5.64
C LEU A 58 2.61 17.45 -6.37
N ALA A 59 3.88 17.80 -6.18
CA ALA A 59 5.01 17.04 -6.69
C ALA A 59 5.00 15.59 -6.13
N GLY A 60 4.62 15.42 -4.87
CA GLY A 60 4.48 14.12 -4.22
C GLY A 60 3.43 13.20 -4.86
N GLN A 61 2.43 13.74 -5.58
CA GLN A 61 1.44 12.91 -6.29
C GLN A 61 2.08 12.06 -7.40
N ILE A 62 3.13 12.55 -8.03
CA ILE A 62 3.89 11.80 -9.06
C ILE A 62 4.56 10.58 -8.41
N GLN A 63 5.23 10.80 -7.27
CA GLN A 63 5.82 9.72 -6.48
C GLN A 63 4.75 8.73 -5.97
N TYR A 64 3.58 9.21 -5.59
CA TYR A 64 2.47 8.37 -5.13
C TYR A 64 2.01 7.41 -6.21
N ILE A 65 1.79 7.87 -7.46
CA ILE A 65 1.42 7.01 -8.60
C ILE A 65 2.50 5.95 -8.84
N MET A 66 3.78 6.35 -8.84
CA MET A 66 4.89 5.40 -8.97
C MET A 66 4.88 4.36 -7.86
N THR A 67 4.59 4.74 -6.63
CA THR A 67 4.51 3.84 -5.48
C THR A 67 3.40 2.82 -5.62
N LEU A 68 2.24 3.19 -6.18
CA LEU A 68 1.16 2.24 -6.49
C LEU A 68 1.62 1.17 -7.48
N ILE A 69 2.40 1.55 -8.49
CA ILE A 69 2.97 0.59 -9.44
C ILE A 69 3.97 -0.34 -8.75
N PHE A 70 4.88 0.19 -7.94
CA PHE A 70 5.81 -0.63 -7.15
C PHE A 70 5.08 -1.60 -6.24
N TYR A 71 4.01 -1.12 -5.59
CA TYR A 71 3.19 -1.95 -4.73
C TYR A 71 2.54 -3.10 -5.50
N GLY A 72 2.00 -2.82 -6.69
CA GLY A 72 1.43 -3.84 -7.56
C GLY A 72 2.47 -4.88 -8.01
N VAL A 73 3.64 -4.42 -8.47
CA VAL A 73 4.75 -5.29 -8.89
C VAL A 73 5.22 -6.19 -7.73
N THR A 74 5.45 -5.60 -6.56
CA THR A 74 5.98 -6.34 -5.41
C THR A 74 4.95 -7.26 -4.77
N SER A 75 3.68 -6.86 -4.75
CA SER A 75 2.60 -7.70 -4.25
C SER A 75 2.33 -8.89 -5.17
N GLY A 76 2.39 -8.68 -6.50
CA GLY A 76 2.36 -9.78 -7.46
C GLY A 76 3.57 -10.72 -7.31
N ALA A 77 4.77 -10.17 -7.10
CA ALA A 77 5.96 -10.98 -6.79
C ALA A 77 5.76 -11.83 -5.52
N THR A 78 5.09 -11.28 -4.49
CA THR A 78 4.82 -11.98 -3.24
C THR A 78 3.96 -13.22 -3.44
N VAL A 79 3.06 -13.23 -4.43
CA VAL A 79 2.26 -14.42 -4.80
C VAL A 79 3.17 -15.62 -5.10
N LEU A 80 4.21 -15.38 -5.90
CA LEU A 80 5.19 -16.42 -6.26
C LEU A 80 6.15 -16.71 -5.11
N THR A 81 6.79 -15.68 -4.58
CA THR A 81 7.87 -15.84 -3.61
C THR A 81 7.42 -16.47 -2.30
N ALA A 82 6.19 -16.19 -1.82
CA ALA A 82 5.66 -16.81 -0.62
C ALA A 82 5.40 -18.31 -0.82
N GLN A 83 4.90 -18.72 -2.00
CA GLN A 83 4.69 -20.14 -2.30
C GLN A 83 6.01 -20.89 -2.56
N TYR A 84 6.95 -20.29 -3.31
CA TYR A 84 8.30 -20.88 -3.46
C TYR A 84 9.06 -20.94 -2.13
N TRP A 85 8.82 -20.01 -1.21
CA TRP A 85 9.34 -20.09 0.16
C TRP A 85 8.81 -21.31 0.91
N GLY A 86 7.52 -21.64 0.73
CA GLY A 86 6.92 -22.88 1.24
C GLY A 86 7.61 -24.14 0.69
N LYS A 87 7.98 -24.14 -0.59
CA LYS A 87 8.74 -25.22 -1.25
C LYS A 87 10.24 -25.21 -0.93
N LYS A 88 10.74 -24.20 -0.20
CA LYS A 88 12.17 -23.98 0.08
C LYS A 88 13.02 -23.76 -1.18
N ASP A 89 12.41 -23.36 -2.27
CA ASP A 89 13.09 -23.04 -3.53
C ASP A 89 13.57 -21.58 -3.52
N THR A 90 14.69 -21.35 -2.87
CA THR A 90 15.32 -20.03 -2.78
C THR A 90 15.87 -19.55 -4.13
N ARG A 91 16.22 -20.47 -5.05
CA ARG A 91 16.77 -20.11 -6.36
C ARG A 91 15.70 -19.43 -7.24
N THR A 92 14.49 -19.96 -7.26
CA THR A 92 13.40 -19.33 -7.98
C THR A 92 13.00 -17.99 -7.35
N ILE A 93 13.08 -17.87 -6.01
CA ILE A 93 12.88 -16.57 -5.32
C ILE A 93 13.94 -15.54 -5.77
N GLU A 94 15.21 -15.92 -5.93
CA GLU A 94 16.28 -15.05 -6.45
C GLU A 94 15.97 -14.57 -7.88
N LYS A 95 15.47 -15.47 -8.76
CA LYS A 95 15.03 -15.10 -10.12
C LYS A 95 13.85 -14.10 -10.08
N VAL A 96 12.84 -14.34 -9.23
CA VAL A 96 11.70 -13.41 -9.07
C VAL A 96 12.17 -12.07 -8.51
N LEU A 97 13.11 -12.06 -7.56
CA LEU A 97 13.72 -10.82 -7.06
C LEU A 97 14.41 -10.05 -8.19
N GLY A 98 15.20 -10.75 -9.04
CA GLY A 98 15.84 -10.13 -10.20
C GLY A 98 14.84 -9.49 -11.16
N MET A 99 13.77 -10.21 -11.51
CA MET A 99 12.70 -9.67 -12.37
C MET A 99 11.98 -8.49 -11.73
N GLY A 100 11.66 -8.58 -10.44
CA GLY A 100 11.04 -7.49 -9.69
C GLY A 100 11.92 -6.25 -9.65
N LEU A 101 13.23 -6.39 -9.43
CA LEU A 101 14.20 -5.29 -9.47
C LEU A 101 14.27 -4.67 -10.87
N SER A 102 14.31 -5.49 -11.94
CA SER A 102 14.33 -4.98 -13.32
C SER A 102 13.06 -4.20 -13.65
N ALA A 103 11.89 -4.75 -13.33
CA ALA A 103 10.61 -4.06 -13.53
C ALA A 103 10.52 -2.76 -12.71
N GLY A 104 10.91 -2.81 -11.44
CA GLY A 104 10.92 -1.63 -10.56
C GLY A 104 11.88 -0.55 -11.05
N LEU A 105 13.08 -0.93 -11.50
CA LEU A 105 14.06 0.02 -12.05
C LEU A 105 13.58 0.66 -13.35
N ILE A 106 12.94 -0.10 -14.24
CA ILE A 106 12.35 0.46 -15.49
C ILE A 106 11.31 1.53 -15.13
N VAL A 107 10.39 1.22 -14.22
CA VAL A 107 9.38 2.18 -13.75
C VAL A 107 10.06 3.41 -13.13
N ALA A 108 11.04 3.20 -12.25
CA ALA A 108 11.77 4.29 -11.59
C ALA A 108 12.49 5.21 -12.59
N VAL A 109 13.15 4.65 -13.60
CA VAL A 109 13.86 5.42 -14.64
C VAL A 109 12.89 6.24 -15.48
N VAL A 110 11.73 5.67 -15.83
CA VAL A 110 10.68 6.41 -16.56
C VAL A 110 10.17 7.59 -15.74
N PHE A 111 9.82 7.37 -14.46
CA PHE A 111 9.34 8.44 -13.59
C PHE A 111 10.43 9.46 -13.25
N ALA A 112 11.67 9.02 -13.02
CA ALA A 112 12.80 9.90 -12.80
C ALA A 112 13.08 10.76 -14.06
N GLY A 113 13.08 10.14 -15.24
CA GLY A 113 13.23 10.83 -16.51
C GLY A 113 12.16 11.91 -16.73
N ALA A 114 10.91 11.60 -16.40
CA ALA A 114 9.81 12.57 -16.46
C ALA A 114 9.97 13.69 -15.41
N ALA A 115 10.31 13.36 -14.16
CA ALA A 115 10.49 14.33 -13.08
C ALA A 115 11.66 15.27 -13.31
N LEU A 116 12.76 14.79 -13.91
CA LEU A 116 13.96 15.57 -14.18
C LEU A 116 13.88 16.31 -15.52
N GLY A 117 13.31 15.68 -16.55
CA GLY A 117 13.26 16.20 -17.93
C GLY A 117 12.10 17.17 -18.18
N MET A 118 10.93 16.96 -17.58
CA MET A 118 9.75 17.78 -17.80
C MET A 118 8.98 18.14 -16.50
N PRO A 119 9.65 18.62 -15.45
CA PRO A 119 9.02 18.87 -14.16
C PRO A 119 7.91 19.92 -14.22
N GLU A 120 8.07 20.96 -15.05
CA GLU A 120 7.04 22.00 -15.22
C GLU A 120 5.77 21.44 -15.85
N THR A 121 5.87 20.60 -16.87
CA THR A 121 4.73 19.95 -17.52
C THR A 121 3.97 19.09 -16.54
N LEU A 122 4.70 18.33 -15.71
CA LEU A 122 4.09 17.50 -14.68
C LEU A 122 3.36 18.35 -13.62
N MET A 123 3.93 19.46 -13.19
CA MET A 123 3.28 20.37 -12.24
C MET A 123 2.05 21.06 -12.82
N ARG A 124 2.07 21.44 -14.10
CA ARG A 124 0.93 22.06 -14.81
C ARG A 124 -0.28 21.15 -14.94
N ILE A 125 -0.12 19.84 -14.80
CA ILE A 125 -1.26 18.89 -14.73
C ILE A 125 -2.09 19.14 -13.47
N TYR A 126 -1.46 19.59 -12.37
CA TYR A 126 -2.11 19.70 -11.07
C TYR A 126 -2.49 21.13 -10.70
N THR A 127 -1.79 22.14 -11.23
CA THR A 127 -2.02 23.54 -10.87
C THR A 127 -1.62 24.52 -11.98
N SER A 128 -2.28 25.66 -12.02
CA SER A 128 -1.91 26.80 -12.88
C SER A 128 -1.18 27.92 -12.13
N ASP A 129 -1.02 27.81 -10.80
CA ASP A 129 -0.33 28.82 -9.98
C ASP A 129 1.20 28.78 -10.25
N PRO A 130 1.79 29.86 -10.81
CA PRO A 130 3.20 29.87 -11.17
C PRO A 130 4.16 29.69 -9.99
N GLU A 131 3.80 30.18 -8.80
CA GLU A 131 4.64 30.09 -7.60
C GLU A 131 4.66 28.65 -7.09
N VAL A 132 3.49 27.99 -7.06
CA VAL A 132 3.37 26.56 -6.67
C VAL A 132 4.11 25.68 -7.67
N ILE A 133 4.02 25.97 -8.98
CA ILE A 133 4.77 25.25 -10.02
C ILE A 133 6.26 25.39 -9.78
N ALA A 134 6.75 26.62 -9.52
CA ALA A 134 8.17 26.86 -9.29
C ALA A 134 8.71 26.09 -8.08
N GLU A 135 7.97 26.04 -6.97
CA GLU A 135 8.37 25.27 -5.80
C GLU A 135 8.33 23.74 -6.06
N GLY A 136 7.29 23.25 -6.73
CA GLY A 136 7.19 21.85 -7.12
C GLY A 136 8.31 21.41 -8.08
N VAL A 137 8.70 22.25 -9.03
CA VAL A 137 9.83 21.99 -9.94
C VAL A 137 11.16 21.88 -9.18
N LYS A 138 11.39 22.78 -8.20
CA LYS A 138 12.59 22.70 -7.33
C LYS A 138 12.64 21.37 -6.58
N TYR A 139 11.49 20.90 -6.10
CA TYR A 139 11.35 19.63 -5.40
C TYR A 139 11.61 18.45 -6.33
N LEU A 140 10.92 18.39 -7.49
CA LEU A 140 11.02 17.28 -8.46
C LEU A 140 12.42 17.07 -9.01
N ARG A 141 13.14 18.15 -9.31
CA ARG A 141 14.53 18.08 -9.82
C ARG A 141 15.51 17.41 -8.87
N ILE A 142 15.21 17.39 -7.59
CA ILE A 142 16.05 16.73 -6.58
C ILE A 142 15.49 15.35 -6.24
N VAL A 143 14.18 15.28 -5.92
CA VAL A 143 13.59 14.02 -5.46
C VAL A 143 13.51 12.98 -6.58
N GLY A 144 13.48 13.38 -7.85
CA GLY A 144 13.50 12.46 -8.99
C GLY A 144 14.67 11.47 -8.97
N PHE A 145 15.84 11.87 -8.47
CA PHE A 145 16.98 10.95 -8.28
C PHE A 145 16.70 9.86 -7.24
N SER A 146 15.85 10.13 -6.26
CA SER A 146 15.51 9.16 -5.21
C SER A 146 14.65 7.99 -5.71
N TYR A 147 13.98 8.12 -6.86
CA TYR A 147 13.07 7.12 -7.39
C TYR A 147 13.76 5.79 -7.69
N VAL A 148 14.99 5.84 -8.18
CA VAL A 148 15.82 4.65 -8.43
C VAL A 148 16.16 3.94 -7.11
N PHE A 149 16.50 4.69 -6.07
CA PHE A 149 16.74 4.15 -4.74
C PHE A 149 15.47 3.51 -4.15
N MET A 150 14.32 4.15 -4.34
CA MET A 150 13.03 3.61 -3.91
C MET A 150 12.71 2.27 -4.57
N ALA A 151 12.99 2.12 -5.87
CA ALA A 151 12.76 0.85 -6.57
C ALA A 151 13.53 -0.32 -5.94
N VAL A 152 14.83 -0.12 -5.70
CA VAL A 152 15.68 -1.14 -5.07
C VAL A 152 15.17 -1.49 -3.67
N THR A 153 14.92 -0.48 -2.85
CA THR A 153 14.48 -0.65 -1.46
C THR A 153 13.11 -1.34 -1.39
N GLN A 154 12.12 -0.83 -2.13
CA GLN A 154 10.75 -1.37 -2.10
C GLN A 154 10.69 -2.82 -2.57
N VAL A 155 11.34 -3.13 -3.70
CA VAL A 155 11.32 -4.50 -4.23
C VAL A 155 12.03 -5.45 -3.27
N TYR A 156 13.24 -5.12 -2.85
CA TYR A 156 14.01 -6.00 -1.97
C TYR A 156 13.32 -6.25 -0.64
N LEU A 157 12.87 -5.20 0.04
CA LEU A 157 12.22 -5.33 1.34
C LEU A 157 10.88 -6.06 1.27
N ASN A 158 10.11 -5.92 0.18
CA ASN A 158 8.88 -6.69 -0.01
C ASN A 158 9.18 -8.19 -0.21
N ILE A 159 10.22 -8.55 -0.98
CA ILE A 159 10.65 -9.94 -1.09
C ILE A 159 11.13 -10.48 0.27
N MET A 160 11.87 -9.68 1.05
CA MET A 160 12.24 -10.10 2.41
C MET A 160 11.03 -10.34 3.31
N ARG A 161 9.99 -9.52 3.19
CA ARG A 161 8.71 -9.76 3.90
C ARG A 161 8.06 -11.07 3.47
N SER A 162 8.04 -11.39 2.16
CA SER A 162 7.41 -12.60 1.63
C SER A 162 8.08 -13.90 2.10
N ILE A 163 9.34 -13.82 2.54
CA ILE A 163 10.09 -14.91 3.17
C ILE A 163 10.18 -14.77 4.70
N GLU A 164 9.21 -14.11 5.30
CA GLU A 164 9.04 -13.91 6.75
C GLU A 164 10.14 -13.08 7.44
N ARG A 165 11.00 -12.36 6.69
CA ARG A 165 12.06 -11.50 7.25
C ARG A 165 11.60 -10.05 7.37
N VAL A 166 10.49 -9.83 8.08
CA VAL A 166 9.81 -8.52 8.19
C VAL A 166 10.57 -7.48 9.00
N MET A 167 11.34 -7.90 10.02
CA MET A 167 12.06 -7.00 10.92
C MET A 167 13.12 -6.16 10.20
N VAL A 168 13.72 -6.68 9.14
CA VAL A 168 14.72 -5.96 8.33
C VAL A 168 14.16 -4.66 7.79
N ALA A 169 12.95 -4.71 7.20
CA ALA A 169 12.28 -3.53 6.69
C ALA A 169 11.94 -2.54 7.80
N THR A 170 11.50 -3.03 8.97
CA THR A 170 11.15 -2.18 10.11
C THR A 170 12.34 -1.34 10.60
N PHE A 171 13.50 -1.97 10.77
CA PHE A 171 14.71 -1.25 11.20
C PHE A 171 15.19 -0.26 10.15
N ILE A 172 15.22 -0.65 8.87
CA ILE A 172 15.65 0.23 7.79
C ILE A 172 14.74 1.46 7.68
N TYR A 173 13.42 1.28 7.71
CA TYR A 173 12.48 2.40 7.65
C TYR A 173 12.52 3.29 8.89
N LEU A 174 12.76 2.72 10.09
CA LEU A 174 12.91 3.52 11.30
C LEU A 174 14.16 4.43 11.24
N ILE A 175 15.29 3.89 10.81
CA ILE A 175 16.53 4.67 10.64
C ILE A 175 16.33 5.74 9.57
N SER A 176 15.67 5.39 8.46
CA SER A 176 15.34 6.32 7.39
C SER A 176 14.46 7.49 7.86
N LEU A 177 13.42 7.21 8.66
CA LEU A 177 12.57 8.24 9.27
C LEU A 177 13.40 9.20 10.12
N LEU A 178 14.22 8.68 11.03
CA LEU A 178 15.05 9.51 11.90
C LEU A 178 16.04 10.37 11.10
N MET A 179 16.65 9.80 10.07
CA MET A 179 17.54 10.51 9.16
C MET A 179 16.81 11.58 8.36
N ASN A 180 15.61 11.28 7.83
CA ASN A 180 14.77 12.25 7.13
C ASN A 180 14.43 13.44 8.02
N ILE A 181 13.98 13.19 9.26
CA ILE A 181 13.65 14.24 10.24
C ILE A 181 14.89 15.12 10.53
N ALA A 182 16.04 14.49 10.78
CA ALA A 182 17.26 15.20 11.15
C ALA A 182 17.76 16.08 9.97
N VAL A 183 17.85 15.51 8.77
CA VAL A 183 18.32 16.25 7.59
C VAL A 183 17.34 17.35 7.18
N ASN A 184 16.03 17.06 7.22
CA ASN A 184 14.99 18.05 6.98
C ASN A 184 15.09 19.22 7.96
N ALA A 185 15.22 18.96 9.27
CA ALA A 185 15.36 20.01 10.27
C ALA A 185 16.57 20.92 10.01
N VAL A 186 17.71 20.32 9.65
CA VAL A 186 18.94 21.07 9.35
C VAL A 186 18.79 21.91 8.09
N LEU A 187 18.32 21.33 6.99
CA LEU A 187 18.33 21.98 5.68
C LEU A 187 17.12 22.88 5.41
N ILE A 188 15.95 22.53 5.94
CA ILE A 188 14.74 23.36 5.75
C ILE A 188 14.90 24.67 6.53
N PHE A 189 15.36 24.59 7.79
CA PHE A 189 15.42 25.74 8.70
C PHE A 189 16.80 26.37 8.81
N GLY A 190 17.82 25.81 8.17
CA GLY A 190 19.18 26.37 8.20
C GLY A 190 19.87 26.20 9.55
N LEU A 191 19.66 25.09 10.23
CA LEU A 191 20.31 24.81 11.51
C LEU A 191 21.79 24.43 11.31
N LEU A 192 22.59 24.50 12.39
CA LEU A 192 24.01 24.15 12.39
C LEU A 192 24.87 24.92 11.39
N GLY A 193 24.47 26.14 11.01
CA GLY A 193 25.20 26.98 10.06
C GLY A 193 24.95 26.68 8.59
N PHE A 194 24.04 25.79 8.27
CA PHE A 194 23.62 25.59 6.89
C PHE A 194 22.68 26.69 6.41
N PRO A 195 22.65 26.98 5.08
CA PRO A 195 21.69 27.94 4.53
C PRO A 195 20.26 27.41 4.61
N VAL A 196 19.27 28.30 4.79
CA VAL A 196 17.85 27.96 4.73
C VAL A 196 17.49 27.57 3.29
N MET A 197 17.13 26.32 3.08
CA MET A 197 16.87 25.74 1.74
C MET A 197 15.38 25.51 1.44
N GLY A 198 14.51 25.60 2.45
CA GLY A 198 13.07 25.43 2.28
C GLY A 198 12.70 24.10 1.58
N VAL A 199 11.98 24.19 0.45
CA VAL A 199 11.56 23.00 -0.32
C VAL A 199 12.73 22.16 -0.85
N ARG A 200 13.83 22.80 -1.23
CA ARG A 200 15.04 22.08 -1.65
C ARG A 200 15.64 21.27 -0.51
N GLY A 201 15.61 21.82 0.70
CA GLY A 201 16.07 21.12 1.91
C GLY A 201 15.25 19.84 2.18
N ALA A 202 13.94 19.90 2.06
CA ALA A 202 13.08 18.73 2.17
C ALA A 202 13.35 17.68 1.08
N ALA A 203 13.54 18.11 -0.17
CA ALA A 203 13.87 17.21 -1.27
C ALA A 203 15.22 16.50 -1.07
N ILE A 204 16.24 17.23 -0.59
CA ILE A 204 17.56 16.66 -0.25
C ILE A 204 17.43 15.70 0.92
N GLY A 205 16.67 16.04 1.96
CA GLY A 205 16.44 15.16 3.10
C GLY A 205 15.78 13.84 2.70
N THR A 206 14.78 13.90 1.82
CA THR A 206 14.16 12.71 1.23
C THR A 206 15.16 11.91 0.40
N LEU A 207 15.95 12.56 -0.46
CA LEU A 207 16.98 11.89 -1.26
C LEU A 207 18.03 11.19 -0.38
N CYS A 208 18.53 11.85 0.66
CA CYS A 208 19.49 11.28 1.61
C CYS A 208 18.90 10.07 2.34
N ALA A 209 17.65 10.16 2.81
CA ALA A 209 16.99 9.08 3.49
C ALA A 209 16.82 7.84 2.57
N ARG A 210 16.39 8.03 1.31
CA ARG A 210 16.25 6.95 0.31
C ARG A 210 17.59 6.36 -0.10
N ALA A 211 18.63 7.17 -0.24
CA ALA A 211 19.99 6.69 -0.49
C ALA A 211 20.49 5.82 0.69
N ALA A 212 20.30 6.29 1.92
CA ALA A 212 20.67 5.54 3.12
C ALA A 212 19.90 4.21 3.22
N GLU A 213 18.59 4.18 2.94
CA GLU A 213 17.81 2.94 2.84
C GLU A 213 18.45 1.96 1.88
N THR A 214 18.79 2.42 0.67
CA THR A 214 19.38 1.57 -0.36
C THR A 214 20.74 1.04 0.08
N VAL A 215 21.59 1.88 0.67
CA VAL A 215 22.88 1.45 1.21
C VAL A 215 22.69 0.38 2.28
N MET A 216 21.77 0.59 3.23
CA MET A 216 21.48 -0.40 4.27
C MET A 216 20.93 -1.71 3.68
N VAL A 217 20.05 -1.64 2.67
CA VAL A 217 19.55 -2.81 1.94
C VAL A 217 20.68 -3.58 1.28
N LEU A 218 21.59 -2.90 0.56
CA LEU A 218 22.72 -3.53 -0.12
C LEU A 218 23.71 -4.15 0.87
N LEU A 219 24.02 -3.45 1.96
CA LEU A 219 24.85 -4.00 3.03
C LEU A 219 24.23 -5.25 3.65
N TYR A 220 22.93 -5.22 3.94
CA TYR A 220 22.22 -6.38 4.43
C TYR A 220 22.22 -7.53 3.41
N ALA A 221 21.94 -7.24 2.15
CA ALA A 221 21.89 -8.23 1.08
C ALA A 221 23.23 -8.93 0.86
N VAL A 222 24.34 -8.19 0.92
CA VAL A 222 25.69 -8.71 0.68
C VAL A 222 26.25 -9.44 1.92
N PHE A 223 26.17 -8.80 3.10
CA PHE A 223 26.90 -9.29 4.27
C PHE A 223 26.06 -10.19 5.19
N ARG A 224 24.75 -9.97 5.27
CA ARG A 224 23.88 -10.68 6.24
C ARG A 224 22.96 -11.69 5.61
N ASN A 225 22.44 -11.44 4.42
CA ASN A 225 21.47 -12.33 3.78
C ASN A 225 22.17 -13.42 2.97
N LYS A 226 22.26 -14.62 3.55
CA LYS A 226 22.83 -15.80 2.88
C LYS A 226 21.76 -16.68 2.21
N VAL A 227 20.47 -16.37 2.38
CA VAL A 227 19.36 -17.23 1.94
C VAL A 227 18.88 -16.86 0.55
N VAL A 228 18.64 -15.57 0.29
CA VAL A 228 18.22 -15.06 -1.01
C VAL A 228 19.20 -13.97 -1.43
N ARG A 229 19.95 -14.23 -2.49
CA ARG A 229 21.02 -13.34 -2.96
C ARG A 229 20.55 -12.48 -4.13
N ILE A 230 21.00 -11.25 -4.18
CA ILE A 230 20.85 -10.43 -5.39
C ILE A 230 21.89 -10.91 -6.40
N ARG A 231 21.42 -11.36 -7.57
CA ARG A 231 22.27 -11.77 -8.68
C ARG A 231 21.97 -10.88 -9.89
N LEU A 232 22.89 -10.06 -10.28
CA LEU A 232 22.76 -9.19 -11.46
C LEU A 232 22.44 -9.98 -12.74
N ARG A 233 22.93 -11.23 -12.84
CA ARG A 233 22.60 -12.11 -13.95
C ARG A 233 21.11 -12.37 -14.08
N ASP A 234 20.39 -12.52 -12.98
CA ASP A 234 18.95 -12.79 -12.96
C ASP A 234 18.11 -11.57 -13.35
N MET A 235 18.69 -10.38 -13.32
CA MET A 235 18.07 -9.15 -13.83
C MET A 235 18.14 -9.04 -15.36
N VAL A 236 19.15 -9.69 -15.97
CA VAL A 236 19.40 -9.61 -17.43
C VAL A 236 18.99 -10.90 -18.15
N LYS A 237 19.35 -12.06 -17.59
CA LYS A 237 18.96 -13.36 -18.14
C LYS A 237 17.65 -13.82 -17.50
N ILE A 238 16.55 -13.34 -18.08
CA ILE A 238 15.20 -13.59 -17.56
C ILE A 238 14.68 -14.91 -18.15
N ASP A 239 14.22 -15.78 -17.26
CA ASP A 239 13.50 -17.01 -17.62
C ASP A 239 12.10 -16.61 -18.17
N LYS A 240 11.84 -16.96 -19.43
CA LYS A 240 10.61 -16.53 -20.14
C LYS A 240 9.34 -17.11 -19.52
N VAL A 241 9.39 -18.32 -18.99
CA VAL A 241 8.24 -18.99 -18.38
C VAL A 241 7.92 -18.32 -17.04
N LEU A 242 8.96 -18.13 -16.23
CA LEU A 242 8.80 -17.45 -14.94
C LEU A 242 8.40 -15.98 -15.12
N LEU A 243 8.89 -15.29 -16.17
CA LEU A 243 8.46 -13.94 -16.53
C LEU A 243 6.97 -13.90 -16.89
N LYS A 244 6.49 -14.90 -17.63
CA LYS A 244 5.08 -15.01 -17.96
C LYS A 244 4.23 -15.19 -16.70
N ASP A 245 4.63 -16.07 -15.80
CA ASP A 245 3.95 -16.28 -14.53
C ASP A 245 3.99 -15.00 -13.67
N PHE A 246 5.16 -14.36 -13.58
CA PHE A 246 5.30 -13.08 -12.89
C PHE A 246 4.35 -12.01 -13.45
N ALA A 247 4.28 -11.86 -14.77
CA ALA A 247 3.38 -10.92 -15.42
C ALA A 247 1.89 -11.27 -15.20
N VAL A 248 1.52 -12.54 -15.27
CA VAL A 248 0.14 -13.02 -15.06
C VAL A 248 -0.36 -12.69 -13.65
N TYR A 249 0.50 -12.75 -12.64
CA TYR A 249 0.11 -12.45 -11.25
C TYR A 249 0.32 -10.99 -10.88
N SER A 250 1.35 -10.31 -11.41
CA SER A 250 1.66 -8.91 -11.06
C SER A 250 0.80 -7.90 -11.82
N MET A 251 0.56 -8.10 -13.12
CA MET A 251 -0.15 -7.11 -13.93
C MET A 251 -1.58 -6.81 -13.43
N PRO A 252 -2.40 -7.83 -13.08
CA PRO A 252 -3.72 -7.55 -12.50
C PRO A 252 -3.62 -6.78 -11.19
N VAL A 253 -2.58 -7.01 -10.38
CA VAL A 253 -2.39 -6.28 -9.11
C VAL A 253 -1.97 -4.84 -9.37
N VAL A 254 -1.04 -4.59 -10.31
CA VAL A 254 -0.66 -3.22 -10.72
C VAL A 254 -1.88 -2.43 -11.19
N LEU A 255 -2.68 -3.03 -12.07
CA LEU A 255 -3.91 -2.40 -12.55
C LEU A 255 -4.90 -2.15 -11.41
N ASN A 256 -5.04 -3.10 -10.48
CA ASN A 256 -5.91 -2.94 -9.33
C ASN A 256 -5.49 -1.77 -8.43
N GLU A 257 -4.21 -1.67 -8.10
CA GLU A 257 -3.67 -0.58 -7.27
C GLU A 257 -3.84 0.79 -7.97
N LEU A 258 -3.57 0.87 -9.28
CA LEU A 258 -3.79 2.09 -10.05
C LEU A 258 -5.26 2.49 -10.09
N MET A 259 -6.16 1.54 -10.38
CA MET A 259 -7.60 1.80 -10.43
C MET A 259 -8.14 2.18 -9.06
N TRP A 260 -7.63 1.58 -7.99
CA TRP A 260 -7.99 1.96 -6.62
C TRP A 260 -7.50 3.38 -6.28
N GLY A 261 -6.25 3.72 -6.61
CA GLY A 261 -5.71 5.06 -6.41
C GLY A 261 -6.46 6.14 -7.20
N LEU A 262 -6.76 5.88 -8.47
CA LEU A 262 -7.58 6.77 -9.29
C LEU A 262 -9.02 6.87 -8.75
N GLY A 263 -9.59 5.78 -8.27
CA GLY A 263 -10.94 5.76 -7.72
C GLY A 263 -11.06 6.58 -6.43
N THR A 264 -10.06 6.50 -5.53
CA THR A 264 -10.02 7.34 -4.33
C THR A 264 -9.90 8.83 -4.68
N SER A 265 -9.13 9.15 -5.72
CA SER A 265 -9.04 10.52 -6.24
C SER A 265 -10.36 10.99 -6.85
N ALA A 266 -11.06 10.14 -7.61
CA ALA A 266 -12.37 10.44 -8.17
C ALA A 266 -13.42 10.68 -7.06
N ASN A 267 -13.45 9.85 -6.01
CA ASN A 267 -14.31 10.04 -4.85
C ASN A 267 -14.06 11.42 -4.20
N THR A 268 -12.79 11.77 -4.02
CA THR A 268 -12.41 13.08 -3.45
C THR A 268 -12.84 14.23 -4.35
N ALA A 269 -12.73 14.08 -5.68
CA ALA A 269 -13.19 15.08 -6.64
C ALA A 269 -14.71 15.27 -6.57
N VAL A 270 -15.50 14.19 -6.51
CA VAL A 270 -16.96 14.28 -6.36
C VAL A 270 -17.33 15.02 -5.08
N ILE A 271 -16.71 14.67 -3.94
CA ILE A 271 -16.94 15.35 -2.66
C ILE A 271 -16.49 16.82 -2.72
N GLY A 272 -15.42 17.13 -3.47
CA GLY A 272 -14.92 18.47 -3.68
C GLY A 272 -15.95 19.43 -4.26
N HIS A 273 -16.83 18.94 -5.13
CA HIS A 273 -17.92 19.73 -5.74
C HIS A 273 -19.13 19.91 -4.83
N LEU A 274 -19.21 19.20 -3.70
CA LEU A 274 -20.32 19.33 -2.74
C LEU A 274 -20.12 20.49 -1.75
N GLY A 275 -19.00 21.20 -1.82
CA GLY A 275 -18.69 22.38 -1.02
C GLY A 275 -17.61 22.18 0.04
N SER A 276 -17.06 23.30 0.51
CA SER A 276 -15.91 23.33 1.42
C SER A 276 -16.15 22.62 2.75
N ALA A 277 -17.37 22.70 3.29
CA ALA A 277 -17.74 22.02 4.52
C ALA A 277 -17.67 20.48 4.39
N ALA A 278 -18.11 19.94 3.25
CA ALA A 278 -18.02 18.51 2.95
C ALA A 278 -16.56 18.07 2.78
N VAL A 279 -15.74 18.86 2.09
CA VAL A 279 -14.30 18.60 1.91
C VAL A 279 -13.57 18.59 3.24
N ALA A 280 -13.81 19.59 4.10
CA ALA A 280 -13.18 19.66 5.41
C ALA A 280 -13.55 18.46 6.29
N ALA A 281 -14.84 18.09 6.34
CA ALA A 281 -15.30 16.91 7.07
C ALA A 281 -14.68 15.61 6.53
N ASN A 282 -14.67 15.42 5.20
CA ASN A 282 -14.08 14.23 4.57
C ASN A 282 -12.58 14.12 4.83
N SER A 283 -11.84 15.23 4.82
CA SER A 283 -10.41 15.22 5.09
C SER A 283 -10.10 14.67 6.48
N VAL A 284 -10.86 15.10 7.49
CA VAL A 284 -10.71 14.59 8.86
C VAL A 284 -11.12 13.11 8.95
N ALA A 285 -12.23 12.73 8.32
CA ALA A 285 -12.71 11.35 8.29
C ALA A 285 -11.69 10.40 7.63
N GLN A 286 -11.03 10.82 6.56
CA GLN A 286 -10.00 10.04 5.88
C GLN A 286 -8.75 9.81 6.76
N VAL A 287 -8.32 10.82 7.53
CA VAL A 287 -7.20 10.66 8.47
C VAL A 287 -7.57 9.65 9.55
N ALA A 288 -8.76 9.76 10.15
CA ALA A 288 -9.24 8.81 11.15
C ALA A 288 -9.30 7.38 10.59
N ARG A 289 -9.83 7.21 9.38
CA ARG A 289 -9.86 5.91 8.69
C ARG A 289 -8.45 5.36 8.45
N GLN A 290 -7.54 6.17 7.96
CA GLN A 290 -6.16 5.75 7.69
C GLN A 290 -5.49 5.21 8.94
N LEU A 291 -5.63 5.87 10.09
CA LEU A 291 -5.10 5.39 11.36
C LEU A 291 -5.78 4.10 11.83
N ALA A 292 -7.12 4.01 11.72
CA ALA A 292 -7.88 2.84 12.12
C ALA A 292 -7.54 1.59 11.27
N THR A 293 -7.14 1.76 10.01
CA THR A 293 -6.87 0.64 9.07
C THR A 293 -5.41 0.19 9.01
N VAL A 294 -4.48 0.87 9.68
CA VAL A 294 -3.04 0.52 9.68
C VAL A 294 -2.81 -0.97 10.01
N VAL A 295 -3.44 -1.47 11.07
CA VAL A 295 -3.30 -2.87 11.51
C VAL A 295 -3.99 -3.83 10.54
N THR A 296 -5.10 -3.41 9.95
CA THR A 296 -5.84 -4.20 8.95
C THR A 296 -4.98 -4.47 7.70
N PHE A 297 -4.27 -3.47 7.20
CA PHE A 297 -3.31 -3.68 6.11
C PHE A 297 -2.18 -4.62 6.53
N GLY A 298 -1.69 -4.51 7.77
CA GLY A 298 -0.70 -5.42 8.33
C GLY A 298 -1.15 -6.88 8.29
N ILE A 299 -2.40 -7.14 8.71
CA ILE A 299 -2.94 -8.51 8.71
C ILE A 299 -3.18 -9.04 7.30
N SER A 300 -3.61 -8.18 6.36
CA SER A 300 -3.82 -8.58 4.97
C SER A 300 -2.51 -9.04 4.31
N HIS A 301 -1.42 -8.31 4.52
CA HIS A 301 -0.09 -8.72 4.03
C HIS A 301 0.42 -9.99 4.72
N ALA A 302 0.28 -10.08 6.04
CA ALA A 302 0.65 -11.29 6.78
C ALA A 302 -0.14 -12.51 6.30
N THR A 303 -1.43 -12.32 5.95
CA THR A 303 -2.29 -13.35 5.39
C THR A 303 -1.73 -13.85 4.05
N ALA A 304 -1.37 -12.96 3.13
CA ALA A 304 -0.79 -13.33 1.83
C ALA A 304 0.48 -14.16 2.00
N ILE A 305 1.37 -13.74 2.89
CA ILE A 305 2.65 -14.42 3.16
C ILE A 305 2.40 -15.79 3.79
N TYR A 306 1.62 -15.84 4.86
CA TYR A 306 1.42 -17.04 5.65
C TYR A 306 0.62 -18.12 4.90
N LEU A 307 -0.44 -17.72 4.21
CA LEU A 307 -1.22 -18.63 3.36
C LEU A 307 -0.44 -19.04 2.12
N GLY A 308 0.25 -18.12 1.45
CA GLY A 308 1.09 -18.43 0.30
C GLY A 308 2.13 -19.49 0.62
N LYS A 309 2.85 -19.33 1.73
CA LYS A 309 3.79 -20.35 2.25
C LYS A 309 3.11 -21.69 2.50
N THR A 310 1.96 -21.68 3.20
CA THR A 310 1.23 -22.91 3.54
C THR A 310 0.73 -23.65 2.30
N ILE A 311 0.29 -22.92 1.27
CA ILE A 311 -0.09 -23.47 -0.05
C ILE A 311 1.14 -24.06 -0.74
N GLY A 312 2.26 -23.33 -0.76
CA GLY A 312 3.52 -23.82 -1.34
C GLY A 312 4.07 -25.09 -0.65
N GLU A 313 3.83 -25.24 0.65
CA GLU A 313 4.12 -26.49 1.39
C GLU A 313 3.19 -27.66 1.00
N GLY A 314 2.21 -27.45 0.11
CA GLY A 314 1.20 -28.45 -0.27
C GLY A 314 0.12 -28.71 0.78
N LYS A 315 0.08 -27.92 1.86
CA LYS A 315 -0.84 -28.15 3.00
C LYS A 315 -2.19 -27.44 2.80
N MET A 316 -2.94 -27.83 1.76
CA MET A 316 -4.17 -27.15 1.34
C MET A 316 -5.26 -27.11 2.43
N GLU A 317 -5.48 -28.21 3.18
CA GLU A 317 -6.48 -28.24 4.25
C GLU A 317 -6.08 -27.34 5.43
N LEU A 318 -4.80 -27.22 5.70
CA LEU A 318 -4.27 -26.30 6.71
C LEU A 318 -4.46 -24.84 6.27
N ALA A 319 -4.22 -24.55 4.99
CA ALA A 319 -4.46 -23.23 4.42
C ALA A 319 -5.93 -22.79 4.52
N LYS A 320 -6.89 -23.72 4.32
CA LYS A 320 -8.32 -23.46 4.56
C LYS A 320 -8.61 -23.10 6.02
N ALA A 321 -8.03 -23.88 6.96
CA ALA A 321 -8.22 -23.65 8.39
C ALA A 321 -7.63 -22.29 8.82
N TYR A 322 -6.44 -21.95 8.35
CA TYR A 322 -5.80 -20.66 8.59
C TYR A 322 -6.59 -19.50 7.93
N GLY A 323 -7.04 -19.67 6.69
CA GLY A 323 -7.88 -18.69 6.00
C GLY A 323 -9.11 -18.31 6.83
N LYS A 324 -9.79 -19.29 7.41
CA LYS A 324 -10.94 -19.03 8.30
C LYS A 324 -10.56 -18.19 9.52
N ARG A 325 -9.37 -18.40 10.11
CA ARG A 325 -8.90 -17.59 11.25
C ARG A 325 -8.54 -16.16 10.83
N PHE A 326 -7.93 -15.98 9.66
CA PHE A 326 -7.65 -14.65 9.14
C PHE A 326 -8.93 -13.84 8.85
N VAL A 327 -10.00 -14.50 8.36
CA VAL A 327 -11.32 -13.87 8.22
C VAL A 327 -11.81 -13.33 9.56
N TRP A 328 -11.78 -14.16 10.62
CA TRP A 328 -12.21 -13.73 11.95
C TRP A 328 -11.34 -12.60 12.51
N LEU A 329 -10.02 -12.70 12.34
CA LEU A 329 -9.11 -11.64 12.77
C LEU A 329 -9.38 -10.32 12.05
N SER A 330 -9.64 -10.35 10.74
CA SER A 330 -9.97 -9.15 9.97
C SER A 330 -11.28 -8.50 10.44
N LEU A 331 -12.29 -9.29 10.73
CA LEU A 331 -13.57 -8.79 11.26
C LEU A 331 -13.39 -8.14 12.64
N ILE A 332 -12.66 -8.81 13.55
CA ILE A 332 -12.38 -8.26 14.88
C ILE A 332 -11.64 -6.93 14.77
N LEU A 333 -10.59 -6.87 13.94
CA LEU A 333 -9.82 -5.64 13.74
C LEU A 333 -10.64 -4.55 13.03
N GLY A 334 -11.50 -4.94 12.08
CA GLY A 334 -12.43 -4.01 11.45
C GLY A 334 -13.41 -3.40 12.45
N ILE A 335 -13.99 -4.22 13.33
CA ILE A 335 -14.88 -3.74 14.40
C ILE A 335 -14.13 -2.81 15.35
N LEU A 336 -12.92 -3.19 15.79
CA LEU A 336 -12.09 -2.33 16.64
C LEU A 336 -11.76 -1.00 15.95
N GLY A 337 -11.41 -1.02 14.66
CA GLY A 337 -11.18 0.18 13.86
C GLY A 337 -12.44 1.06 13.75
N GLY A 338 -13.59 0.46 13.48
CA GLY A 338 -14.88 1.15 13.43
C GLY A 338 -15.24 1.81 14.76
N VAL A 339 -15.04 1.10 15.88
CA VAL A 339 -15.24 1.65 17.23
C VAL A 339 -14.28 2.80 17.51
N LEU A 340 -13.01 2.70 17.14
CA LEU A 340 -12.04 3.79 17.30
C LEU A 340 -12.44 5.02 16.50
N ILE A 341 -12.97 4.87 15.29
CA ILE A 341 -13.52 5.97 14.49
C ILE A 341 -14.69 6.65 15.24
N LEU A 342 -15.65 5.87 15.74
CA LEU A 342 -16.77 6.41 16.48
C LEU A 342 -16.36 7.19 17.75
N ILE A 343 -15.40 6.66 18.51
CA ILE A 343 -14.86 7.32 19.70
C ILE A 343 -14.11 8.61 19.34
N SER A 344 -13.44 8.65 18.18
CA SER A 344 -12.72 9.84 17.73
C SER A 344 -13.62 10.97 17.24
N ALA A 345 -14.90 10.68 16.91
CA ALA A 345 -15.84 11.68 16.41
C ALA A 345 -16.10 12.86 17.39
N PRO A 346 -16.48 12.65 18.66
CA PRO A 346 -16.67 13.75 19.59
C PRO A 346 -15.37 14.49 19.88
N ILE A 347 -14.22 13.80 19.90
CA ILE A 347 -12.91 14.41 20.12
C ILE A 347 -12.57 15.35 18.97
N ALA A 348 -12.77 14.91 17.72
CA ALA A 348 -12.53 15.74 16.54
C ALA A 348 -13.48 16.96 16.51
N ASN A 349 -14.75 16.78 16.79
CA ASN A 349 -15.73 17.87 16.83
C ASN A 349 -15.48 18.92 17.91
N ALA A 350 -14.89 18.49 19.05
CA ALA A 350 -14.57 19.40 20.14
C ALA A 350 -13.29 20.22 19.89
N ASN A 351 -12.29 19.60 19.25
CA ASN A 351 -10.94 20.18 19.12
C ASN A 351 -10.68 20.88 17.78
N LEU A 352 -11.49 20.59 16.74
CA LEU A 352 -11.29 21.19 15.43
C LEU A 352 -12.19 22.42 15.24
N ALA A 353 -11.59 23.49 14.70
CA ALA A 353 -12.30 24.73 14.35
C ALA A 353 -13.08 24.57 13.03
N LEU A 354 -14.11 23.71 13.05
CA LEU A 354 -14.98 23.46 11.92
C LEU A 354 -16.26 24.29 12.02
N THR A 355 -16.84 24.65 10.87
CA THR A 355 -18.17 25.28 10.81
C THR A 355 -19.28 24.33 11.27
N GLY A 356 -20.44 24.85 11.68
CA GLY A 356 -21.57 24.01 12.10
C GLY A 356 -21.96 22.94 11.08
N PRO A 357 -22.17 23.29 9.78
CA PRO A 357 -22.41 22.30 8.73
C PRO A 357 -21.30 21.22 8.60
N ALA A 358 -20.02 21.63 8.67
CA ALA A 358 -18.91 20.71 8.59
C ALA A 358 -18.86 19.72 9.77
N LYS A 359 -19.22 20.16 10.98
CA LYS A 359 -19.33 19.29 12.16
C LYS A 359 -20.45 18.25 12.02
N ASN A 360 -21.58 18.65 11.45
CA ASN A 360 -22.69 17.73 11.19
C ASN A 360 -22.31 16.69 10.13
N TYR A 361 -21.68 17.13 9.04
CA TYR A 361 -21.15 16.19 8.02
C TYR A 361 -20.10 15.27 8.60
N LEU A 362 -19.18 15.78 9.43
CA LEU A 362 -18.14 14.97 10.06
C LEU A 362 -18.73 13.87 10.92
N SER A 363 -19.71 14.19 11.78
CA SER A 363 -20.37 13.19 12.63
C SER A 363 -21.04 12.09 11.81
N PHE A 364 -21.73 12.48 10.72
CA PHE A 364 -22.33 11.51 9.80
C PHE A 364 -21.29 10.68 9.07
N MET A 365 -20.21 11.32 8.57
CA MET A 365 -19.13 10.62 7.87
C MET A 365 -18.41 9.63 8.78
N PHE A 366 -18.18 9.96 10.05
CA PHE A 366 -17.62 9.02 11.02
C PHE A 366 -18.53 7.80 11.25
N PHE A 367 -19.85 8.03 11.33
CA PHE A 367 -20.80 6.93 11.42
C PHE A 367 -20.73 6.02 10.19
N VAL A 368 -20.76 6.58 8.99
CA VAL A 368 -20.59 5.80 7.73
C VAL A 368 -19.26 5.08 7.70
N MET A 369 -18.15 5.75 8.05
CA MET A 369 -16.82 5.16 8.06
C MET A 369 -16.67 4.03 9.09
N SER A 370 -17.43 4.02 10.15
CA SER A 370 -17.34 2.97 11.17
C SER A 370 -17.71 1.60 10.61
N TYR A 371 -18.83 1.47 9.90
CA TYR A 371 -19.22 0.20 9.26
C TYR A 371 -18.46 -0.06 7.95
N PHE A 372 -18.11 1.00 7.21
CA PHE A 372 -17.27 0.90 6.04
C PHE A 372 -15.92 0.24 6.38
N THR A 373 -15.29 0.66 7.47
CA THR A 373 -14.01 0.10 7.93
C THR A 373 -14.10 -1.39 8.24
N VAL A 374 -15.22 -1.87 8.75
CA VAL A 374 -15.44 -3.32 8.96
C VAL A 374 -15.48 -4.06 7.64
N ALA A 375 -16.26 -3.58 6.68
CA ALA A 375 -16.34 -4.17 5.35
C ALA A 375 -15.00 -4.09 4.61
N GLN A 376 -14.31 -2.95 4.68
CA GLN A 376 -12.98 -2.76 4.12
C GLN A 376 -11.96 -3.72 4.72
N ALA A 377 -11.95 -3.92 6.04
CA ALA A 377 -11.05 -4.85 6.72
C ALA A 377 -11.23 -6.28 6.20
N PHE A 378 -12.48 -6.71 6.07
CA PHE A 378 -12.81 -8.01 5.51
C PHE A 378 -12.35 -8.13 4.05
N ASN A 379 -12.78 -7.21 3.18
CA ASN A 379 -12.48 -7.27 1.75
C ASN A 379 -10.98 -7.13 1.45
N THR A 380 -10.26 -6.24 2.14
CA THR A 380 -8.81 -6.10 1.99
C THR A 380 -8.09 -7.39 2.38
N THR A 381 -8.50 -8.04 3.47
CA THR A 381 -7.92 -9.33 3.86
C THR A 381 -8.26 -10.44 2.85
N MET A 382 -9.46 -10.43 2.26
CA MET A 382 -9.80 -11.36 1.20
C MET A 382 -8.99 -11.13 -0.08
N VAL A 383 -9.01 -9.89 -0.61
CA VAL A 383 -8.42 -9.58 -1.92
C VAL A 383 -6.90 -9.56 -1.84
N VAL A 384 -6.33 -8.80 -0.91
CA VAL A 384 -4.89 -8.62 -0.77
C VAL A 384 -4.23 -9.81 -0.06
N GLY A 385 -4.94 -10.40 0.90
CA GLY A 385 -4.44 -11.54 1.69
C GLY A 385 -4.72 -12.87 1.01
N VAL A 386 -5.97 -13.30 1.05
CA VAL A 386 -6.38 -14.68 0.70
C VAL A 386 -6.29 -14.96 -0.80
N PHE A 387 -6.89 -14.11 -1.63
CA PHE A 387 -6.93 -14.35 -3.08
C PHE A 387 -5.55 -14.21 -3.72
N ARG A 388 -4.76 -13.21 -3.30
CA ARG A 388 -3.37 -13.08 -3.78
C ARG A 388 -2.51 -14.25 -3.32
N ALA A 389 -2.68 -14.79 -2.11
CA ALA A 389 -1.92 -15.97 -1.65
C ALA A 389 -2.05 -17.17 -2.59
N GLY A 390 -3.22 -17.37 -3.19
CA GLY A 390 -3.50 -18.45 -4.15
C GLY A 390 -3.46 -18.02 -5.63
N GLY A 391 -2.97 -16.83 -5.94
CA GLY A 391 -2.83 -16.35 -7.32
C GLY A 391 -4.12 -15.92 -8.02
N ASP A 392 -5.23 -15.72 -7.27
CA ASP A 392 -6.53 -15.29 -7.85
C ASP A 392 -6.60 -13.76 -8.01
N THR A 393 -5.53 -13.17 -8.56
CA THR A 393 -5.35 -11.72 -8.70
C THR A 393 -6.31 -11.07 -9.69
N LYS A 394 -6.67 -11.79 -10.77
CA LYS A 394 -7.61 -11.31 -11.79
C LYS A 394 -9.01 -11.09 -11.22
N PHE A 395 -9.46 -12.00 -10.35
CA PHE A 395 -10.77 -11.85 -9.72
C PHE A 395 -10.82 -10.60 -8.82
N GLY A 396 -9.76 -10.36 -8.04
CA GLY A 396 -9.63 -9.14 -7.23
C GLY A 396 -9.76 -7.86 -8.06
N LEU A 397 -9.01 -7.77 -9.16
CA LEU A 397 -9.07 -6.64 -10.08
C LEU A 397 -10.49 -6.42 -10.64
N ILE A 398 -11.10 -7.46 -11.22
CA ILE A 398 -12.43 -7.34 -11.84
C ILE A 398 -13.46 -6.89 -10.82
N MET A 399 -13.43 -7.49 -9.64
CA MET A 399 -14.36 -7.17 -8.57
C MET A 399 -14.21 -5.72 -8.09
N ASP A 400 -12.98 -5.28 -7.77
CA ASP A 400 -12.72 -3.93 -7.28
C ASP A 400 -13.09 -2.86 -8.32
N VAL A 401 -12.70 -3.05 -9.57
CA VAL A 401 -13.04 -2.11 -10.65
C VAL A 401 -14.56 -2.06 -10.87
N SER A 402 -15.23 -3.21 -10.92
CA SER A 402 -16.67 -3.25 -11.17
C SER A 402 -17.47 -2.58 -10.05
N THR A 403 -17.12 -2.82 -8.79
CA THR A 403 -17.86 -2.26 -7.64
C THR A 403 -17.53 -0.80 -7.41
N MET A 404 -16.27 -0.40 -7.50
CA MET A 404 -15.84 0.96 -7.25
C MET A 404 -16.21 1.88 -8.43
N TRP A 405 -15.78 1.55 -9.65
CA TRP A 405 -16.00 2.39 -10.83
C TRP A 405 -17.37 2.18 -11.47
N GLY A 406 -17.78 0.93 -11.63
CA GLY A 406 -19.05 0.58 -12.28
C GLY A 406 -20.28 0.86 -11.42
N PHE A 407 -20.12 0.98 -10.11
CA PHE A 407 -21.24 1.22 -9.19
C PHE A 407 -21.02 2.50 -8.37
N SER A 408 -20.12 2.51 -7.38
CA SER A 408 -20.06 3.58 -6.39
C SER A 408 -19.70 4.95 -6.96
N ILE A 409 -18.65 5.04 -7.77
CA ILE A 409 -18.21 6.30 -8.36
C ILE A 409 -19.24 6.80 -9.39
N LEU A 410 -19.72 5.90 -10.26
CA LEU A 410 -20.69 6.23 -11.28
C LEU A 410 -22.00 6.77 -10.66
N LEU A 411 -22.58 6.00 -9.73
CA LEU A 411 -23.83 6.41 -9.07
C LEU A 411 -23.62 7.60 -8.15
N GLY A 412 -22.48 7.72 -7.48
CA GLY A 412 -22.14 8.87 -6.68
C GLY A 412 -22.03 10.16 -7.50
N ALA A 413 -21.41 10.08 -8.70
CA ALA A 413 -21.35 11.20 -9.63
C ALA A 413 -22.73 11.57 -10.18
N VAL A 414 -23.56 10.59 -10.55
CA VAL A 414 -24.95 10.83 -10.97
C VAL A 414 -25.74 11.49 -9.83
N ALA A 415 -25.62 11.00 -8.62
CA ALA A 415 -26.31 11.57 -7.45
C ALA A 415 -25.86 13.02 -7.17
N ALA A 416 -24.56 13.30 -7.30
CA ALA A 416 -24.00 14.63 -7.03
C ALA A 416 -24.34 15.63 -8.15
N PHE A 417 -24.10 15.27 -9.41
CA PHE A 417 -24.11 16.23 -10.53
C PHE A 417 -25.45 16.30 -11.31
N ILE A 418 -26.21 15.21 -11.33
CA ILE A 418 -27.48 15.14 -12.08
C ILE A 418 -28.66 15.27 -11.12
N LEU A 419 -28.65 14.52 -10.00
CA LEU A 419 -29.77 14.51 -9.05
C LEU A 419 -29.64 15.59 -7.98
N HIS A 420 -28.50 16.27 -7.88
CA HIS A 420 -28.20 17.27 -6.84
C HIS A 420 -28.56 16.79 -5.43
N ALA A 421 -28.25 15.51 -5.15
CA ALA A 421 -28.56 14.90 -3.86
C ALA A 421 -27.73 15.52 -2.73
N SER A 422 -28.23 15.40 -1.50
CA SER A 422 -27.54 15.92 -0.32
C SER A 422 -26.19 15.23 -0.08
N VAL A 423 -25.26 15.95 0.56
CA VAL A 423 -23.91 15.43 0.90
C VAL A 423 -23.95 14.05 1.58
N PRO A 424 -24.82 13.80 2.59
CA PRO A 424 -24.93 12.48 3.20
C PRO A 424 -25.29 11.35 2.22
N VAL A 425 -26.23 11.61 1.31
CA VAL A 425 -26.67 10.60 0.31
C VAL A 425 -25.53 10.27 -0.65
N VAL A 426 -24.87 11.29 -1.20
CA VAL A 426 -23.72 11.09 -2.10
C VAL A 426 -22.61 10.33 -1.38
N TYR A 427 -22.31 10.68 -0.13
CA TYR A 427 -21.25 10.04 0.66
C TYR A 427 -21.54 8.56 0.91
N VAL A 428 -22.77 8.19 1.27
CA VAL A 428 -23.18 6.78 1.45
C VAL A 428 -23.00 5.99 0.15
N ILE A 429 -23.39 6.57 -1.00
CA ILE A 429 -23.24 5.91 -2.30
C ILE A 429 -21.75 5.69 -2.63
N LEU A 430 -20.92 6.72 -2.46
CA LEU A 430 -19.48 6.63 -2.71
C LEU A 430 -18.78 5.60 -1.80
N MET A 431 -19.29 5.39 -0.58
CA MET A 431 -18.76 4.43 0.39
C MET A 431 -19.47 3.07 0.35
N SER A 432 -20.35 2.82 -0.62
CA SER A 432 -21.11 1.55 -0.70
C SER A 432 -20.34 0.40 -1.34
N ASP A 433 -19.26 0.67 -2.09
CA ASP A 433 -18.49 -0.35 -2.81
C ASP A 433 -18.00 -1.48 -1.89
N GLU A 434 -17.48 -1.15 -0.72
CA GLU A 434 -17.00 -2.16 0.22
C GLU A 434 -18.11 -3.06 0.76
N LEU A 435 -19.32 -2.54 0.96
CA LEU A 435 -20.46 -3.37 1.37
C LEU A 435 -20.93 -4.31 0.26
N ILE A 436 -20.94 -3.81 -0.98
CA ILE A 436 -21.31 -4.61 -2.16
C ILE A 436 -20.30 -5.73 -2.41
N LYS A 437 -19.03 -5.48 -2.15
CA LYS A 437 -17.96 -6.50 -2.27
C LYS A 437 -18.13 -7.66 -1.31
N VAL A 438 -18.64 -7.45 -0.09
CA VAL A 438 -18.71 -8.50 0.96
C VAL A 438 -19.35 -9.80 0.48
N PRO A 439 -20.59 -9.81 -0.07
CA PRO A 439 -21.20 -11.06 -0.51
C PRO A 439 -20.46 -11.72 -1.68
N ILE A 440 -19.87 -10.91 -2.57
CA ILE A 440 -19.12 -11.40 -3.75
C ILE A 440 -17.82 -12.08 -3.31
N THR A 441 -17.06 -11.43 -2.44
CA THR A 441 -15.81 -11.97 -1.88
C THR A 441 -16.07 -13.20 -1.01
N LEU A 442 -17.11 -13.16 -0.19
CA LEU A 442 -17.48 -14.30 0.64
C LEU A 442 -17.86 -15.52 -0.21
N LYS A 443 -18.66 -15.32 -1.26
CA LYS A 443 -19.00 -16.40 -2.21
C LYS A 443 -17.74 -16.96 -2.86
N ARG A 444 -16.83 -16.10 -3.35
CA ARG A 444 -15.57 -16.55 -3.95
C ARG A 444 -14.70 -17.31 -2.95
N TYR A 445 -14.60 -16.84 -1.74
CA TYR A 445 -13.86 -17.49 -0.65
C TYR A 445 -14.40 -18.91 -0.38
N LEU A 446 -15.71 -19.07 -0.24
CA LEU A 446 -16.34 -20.34 0.07
C LEU A 446 -16.22 -21.39 -1.05
N THR A 447 -16.03 -20.95 -2.30
CA THR A 447 -15.79 -21.87 -3.43
C THR A 447 -14.38 -22.46 -3.45
N TYR A 448 -13.46 -21.96 -2.63
CA TYR A 448 -12.04 -22.33 -2.59
C TYR A 448 -11.32 -22.22 -3.95
N LYS A 449 -11.88 -21.49 -4.91
CA LYS A 449 -11.23 -21.25 -6.22
C LYS A 449 -9.94 -20.45 -6.14
N TRP A 450 -9.74 -19.76 -5.03
CA TRP A 450 -8.51 -19.03 -4.71
C TRP A 450 -7.36 -19.95 -4.27
N LEU A 451 -7.64 -21.17 -3.80
CA LEU A 451 -6.67 -22.07 -3.20
C LEU A 451 -5.94 -22.86 -4.30
N ARG A 452 -4.89 -22.27 -4.85
CA ARG A 452 -4.11 -22.84 -5.96
C ARG A 452 -2.63 -22.81 -5.64
N ASP A 453 -1.92 -23.89 -5.98
CA ASP A 453 -0.46 -23.88 -6.10
C ASP A 453 -0.12 -23.26 -7.45
N VAL A 454 0.63 -22.16 -7.42
CA VAL A 454 1.06 -21.42 -8.62
C VAL A 454 2.53 -21.70 -8.97
N THR A 455 3.19 -22.56 -8.20
CA THR A 455 4.59 -22.90 -8.39
C THR A 455 4.76 -24.00 -9.43
N ARG A 456 5.89 -23.99 -10.12
CA ARG A 456 6.28 -25.02 -11.09
C ARG A 456 7.35 -25.93 -10.50
N GLU A 457 7.51 -27.11 -11.04
CA GLU A 457 8.66 -27.98 -10.73
C GLU A 457 9.92 -27.45 -11.42
N GLN A 458 11.09 -27.63 -10.78
CA GLN A 458 12.35 -27.13 -11.32
C GLN A 458 12.67 -27.71 -12.72
N LYS A 459 12.26 -28.94 -13.01
CA LYS A 459 12.43 -29.54 -14.33
C LYS A 459 11.68 -28.77 -15.42
N GLU A 460 10.47 -28.28 -15.14
CA GLU A 460 9.70 -27.47 -16.11
C GLU A 460 10.34 -26.09 -16.38
N LEU A 461 11.15 -25.59 -15.43
CA LEU A 461 11.87 -24.32 -15.58
C LEU A 461 13.22 -24.48 -16.30
N GLU A 462 13.77 -25.72 -16.41
CA GLU A 462 15.05 -26.02 -17.03
C GLU A 462 14.92 -26.58 -18.46
N GLU A 463 13.79 -27.22 -18.79
CA GLU A 463 13.57 -27.91 -20.09
C GLU A 463 13.01 -27.01 -21.19
N MET A 464 12.73 -25.71 -20.95
CA MET A 464 12.17 -24.76 -21.91
C MET A 464 13.07 -23.54 -22.13
#